data_e90ad77a50c9b32955100abd0018bf70
#
_entry.id   e90ad77a50c9b32955100abd0018bf70
#
_cell.length_a   1.000
_cell.length_b   1.000
_cell.length_c   1.000
_cell.angle_alpha   90.00
_cell.angle_beta   90.00
_cell.angle_gamma   90.00
#
_symmetry.space_group_name_H-M   'P 1'
#
loop_
_entity.id
_entity.type
_entity.pdbx_description
1 polymer ?
#
loop_
_entity_poly.entity_id
_entity_poly.type
_entity_poly.pdbx_seq_one_letter_code
_entity_poly.pdbx_strand_id
1 'polypeptide(L)'
;MHSVTNAIPTGTIASIPAKAHAHRALICAALATSPSTILLSRTSKDIDATMDSLRGLGAHVVYENKIVTVTPGPAPAKGNVVPHESGTTLRLLLPVAASICNDVDVDAKGRLPDRPLEPMLGEMKAHGVTFSQDKPPFTMTGRLQGGQFSMVGDVSSQFFSGLLLAAPQIGLSTITSTTPLQSSDYVTLTTETMRDFGVEVEHTLPDTDINEAFTVPFGASFIGRDNYQIEGDWSNAAIWMVAAGMTGKPITITGMNKNSVQADRRIMQVMIDAGCDVAWDGMNVTVTGRASKPIHADLEQMPDMLPVMAALACSISGESSFVKGARLRLKESDRLVAVANLVRDLGGTVREEGDDLYIIGSGILKGGQGDCVNDHRLVMAGTLMALISESPVTLKDSEAITKSYPDFFEDWNLLGGNAQPV
;
A
#
# COMPACT_ATOMS: atom_id res chain seq x y z
N MET A 1 -3.98 -16.13 16.24
CA MET A 1 -3.11 -15.25 17.07
C MET A 1 -1.67 -15.73 17.00
N HIS A 2 -0.67 -14.85 17.25
CA HIS A 2 0.74 -15.22 17.38
C HIS A 2 1.31 -14.63 18.68
N SER A 3 2.19 -15.38 19.33
CA SER A 3 3.01 -14.90 20.45
C SER A 3 4.41 -14.64 19.95
N VAL A 4 4.93 -13.45 20.21
CA VAL A 4 6.24 -12.98 19.75
C VAL A 4 7.11 -12.65 20.98
N THR A 5 8.34 -13.16 20.99
CA THR A 5 9.31 -12.84 22.04
C THR A 5 10.36 -11.83 21.56
N ASN A 6 11.21 -11.38 22.47
CA ASN A 6 12.28 -10.42 22.21
C ASN A 6 13.53 -11.03 21.53
N ALA A 7 13.38 -12.16 20.85
CA ALA A 7 14.46 -12.73 20.03
C ALA A 7 14.81 -11.80 18.86
N ILE A 8 16.10 -11.53 18.67
CA ILE A 8 16.62 -10.47 17.80
C ILE A 8 16.87 -11.00 16.39
N PRO A 9 16.15 -10.51 15.37
CA PRO A 9 16.42 -10.86 13.97
C PRO A 9 17.71 -10.16 13.49
N THR A 10 18.48 -10.86 12.64
CA THR A 10 19.68 -10.35 11.97
C THR A 10 19.96 -11.16 10.70
N GLY A 11 20.72 -10.60 9.75
CA GLY A 11 21.10 -11.32 8.55
C GLY A 11 20.57 -10.71 7.27
N THR A 12 20.26 -11.55 6.28
CA THR A 12 19.84 -11.11 4.93
C THR A 12 18.46 -11.67 4.60
N ILE A 13 17.59 -10.82 4.08
CA ILE A 13 16.25 -11.17 3.63
C ILE A 13 15.99 -10.62 2.22
N ALA A 14 15.32 -11.40 1.38
CA ALA A 14 14.85 -10.89 0.10
C ALA A 14 13.58 -10.06 0.29
N SER A 15 13.50 -8.90 -0.36
CA SER A 15 12.27 -8.12 -0.39
C SER A 15 11.14 -8.92 -1.04
N ILE A 16 9.93 -8.74 -0.56
CA ILE A 16 8.75 -9.22 -1.27
C ILE A 16 8.38 -8.23 -2.40
N PRO A 17 7.63 -8.68 -3.43
CA PRO A 17 7.18 -7.78 -4.49
C PRO A 17 6.29 -6.66 -3.96
N ALA A 18 6.51 -5.44 -4.45
CA ALA A 18 5.72 -4.28 -4.08
C ALA A 18 4.26 -4.44 -4.49
N LYS A 19 3.38 -4.61 -3.50
CA LYS A 19 1.93 -4.75 -3.71
C LYS A 19 1.37 -3.62 -4.58
N ALA A 20 1.71 -2.38 -4.27
CA ALA A 20 1.24 -1.21 -5.01
C ALA A 20 1.67 -1.21 -6.49
N HIS A 21 2.87 -1.70 -6.80
CA HIS A 21 3.36 -1.85 -8.17
C HIS A 21 2.67 -3.03 -8.87
N ALA A 22 2.54 -4.18 -8.18
CA ALA A 22 1.92 -5.39 -8.73
C ALA A 22 0.47 -5.16 -9.21
N HIS A 23 -0.36 -4.48 -8.40
CA HIS A 23 -1.72 -4.13 -8.82
C HIS A 23 -1.75 -3.38 -10.15
N ARG A 24 -0.89 -2.37 -10.31
CA ARG A 24 -0.81 -1.53 -11.50
C ARG A 24 -0.36 -2.32 -12.73
N ALA A 25 0.71 -3.08 -12.58
CA ALA A 25 1.25 -3.90 -13.66
C ALA A 25 0.23 -4.97 -14.14
N LEU A 26 -0.47 -5.64 -13.21
CA LEU A 26 -1.52 -6.60 -13.54
C LEU A 26 -2.67 -5.95 -14.31
N ILE A 27 -3.10 -4.75 -13.92
CA ILE A 27 -4.18 -4.02 -14.60
C ILE A 27 -3.71 -3.57 -15.99
N CYS A 28 -2.51 -2.97 -16.12
CA CYS A 28 -1.97 -2.60 -17.43
C CYS A 28 -1.85 -3.80 -18.37
N ALA A 29 -1.36 -4.95 -17.84
CA ALA A 29 -1.24 -6.19 -18.60
C ALA A 29 -2.61 -6.74 -19.06
N ALA A 30 -3.65 -6.66 -18.21
CA ALA A 30 -4.99 -7.13 -18.55
C ALA A 30 -5.68 -6.26 -19.61
N LEU A 31 -5.31 -4.99 -19.70
CA LEU A 31 -5.83 -4.03 -20.69
C LEU A 31 -4.94 -3.91 -21.94
N ALA A 32 -3.82 -4.64 -22.00
CA ALA A 32 -2.87 -4.56 -23.09
C ALA A 32 -3.39 -5.21 -24.39
N THR A 33 -2.72 -4.92 -25.51
CA THR A 33 -3.05 -5.50 -26.83
C THR A 33 -2.42 -6.88 -27.05
N SER A 34 -1.51 -7.30 -26.18
CA SER A 34 -0.82 -8.60 -26.25
C SER A 34 -0.56 -9.16 -24.86
N PRO A 35 -0.32 -10.49 -24.72
CA PRO A 35 -0.03 -11.10 -23.43
C PRO A 35 1.20 -10.50 -22.72
N SER A 36 1.24 -10.68 -21.41
CA SER A 36 2.35 -10.26 -20.55
C SER A 36 2.77 -11.38 -19.61
N THR A 37 4.06 -11.42 -19.27
CA THR A 37 4.59 -12.22 -18.16
C THR A 37 5.17 -11.27 -17.11
N ILE A 38 4.71 -11.42 -15.86
CA ILE A 38 5.11 -10.57 -14.73
C ILE A 38 5.82 -11.45 -13.71
N LEU A 39 7.05 -11.06 -13.34
CA LEU A 39 7.83 -11.76 -12.33
C LEU A 39 7.36 -11.33 -10.95
N LEU A 40 6.72 -12.25 -10.23
CA LEU A 40 6.08 -12.03 -8.94
C LEU A 40 6.48 -13.17 -7.99
N SER A 41 7.52 -12.96 -7.19
CA SER A 41 8.09 -14.02 -6.35
C SER A 41 7.14 -14.56 -5.28
N ARG A 42 6.18 -13.76 -4.84
CA ARG A 42 5.12 -14.08 -3.85
C ARG A 42 3.86 -13.31 -4.16
N THR A 43 2.71 -13.83 -3.77
CA THR A 43 1.42 -13.11 -3.80
C THR A 43 1.00 -12.68 -2.40
N SER A 44 -0.14 -12.01 -2.31
CA SER A 44 -0.85 -11.70 -1.07
C SER A 44 -2.34 -11.68 -1.34
N LYS A 45 -3.17 -11.75 -0.31
CA LYS A 45 -4.64 -11.70 -0.48
C LYS A 45 -5.11 -10.51 -1.31
N ASP A 46 -4.46 -9.35 -1.17
CA ASP A 46 -4.81 -8.17 -1.95
C ASP A 46 -4.43 -8.32 -3.44
N ILE A 47 -3.26 -8.90 -3.75
CA ILE A 47 -2.84 -9.17 -5.13
C ILE A 47 -3.75 -10.24 -5.75
N ASP A 48 -4.07 -11.30 -5.00
CA ASP A 48 -4.97 -12.37 -5.44
C ASP A 48 -6.37 -11.80 -5.78
N ALA A 49 -6.89 -10.90 -4.94
CA ALA A 49 -8.16 -10.21 -5.19
C ALA A 49 -8.16 -9.40 -6.50
N THR A 50 -7.01 -8.80 -6.87
CA THR A 50 -6.87 -8.12 -8.16
C THR A 50 -6.85 -9.12 -9.31
N MET A 51 -6.09 -10.22 -9.21
CA MET A 51 -6.06 -11.25 -10.23
C MET A 51 -7.45 -11.88 -10.46
N ASP A 52 -8.19 -12.17 -9.38
CA ASP A 52 -9.55 -12.72 -9.45
C ASP A 52 -10.53 -11.72 -10.09
N SER A 53 -10.44 -10.45 -9.72
CA SER A 53 -11.26 -9.41 -10.33
C SER A 53 -10.95 -9.22 -11.81
N LEU A 54 -9.67 -9.29 -12.23
CA LEU A 54 -9.30 -9.22 -13.65
C LEU A 54 -9.82 -10.42 -14.44
N ARG A 55 -9.86 -11.62 -13.84
CA ARG A 55 -10.53 -12.80 -14.44
C ARG A 55 -12.04 -12.54 -14.59
N GLY A 56 -12.67 -11.94 -13.56
CA GLY A 56 -14.08 -11.51 -13.61
C GLY A 56 -14.38 -10.44 -14.66
N LEU A 57 -13.35 -9.73 -15.15
CA LEU A 57 -13.43 -8.73 -16.21
C LEU A 57 -13.00 -9.26 -17.59
N GLY A 58 -12.70 -10.56 -17.72
CA GLY A 58 -12.44 -11.23 -18.99
C GLY A 58 -10.97 -11.54 -19.29
N ALA A 59 -10.02 -11.09 -18.50
CA ALA A 59 -8.63 -11.46 -18.68
C ALA A 59 -8.37 -12.91 -18.23
N HIS A 60 -7.47 -13.62 -18.94
CA HIS A 60 -6.97 -14.90 -18.47
C HIS A 60 -5.68 -14.68 -17.66
N VAL A 61 -5.72 -14.94 -16.35
CA VAL A 61 -4.63 -14.69 -15.41
C VAL A 61 -4.22 -15.99 -14.74
N VAL A 62 -2.98 -16.41 -14.89
CA VAL A 62 -2.42 -17.63 -14.28
C VAL A 62 -1.17 -17.26 -13.48
N TYR A 63 -1.10 -17.71 -12.24
CA TYR A 63 0.10 -17.59 -11.39
C TYR A 63 0.71 -18.96 -11.17
N GLU A 64 1.88 -19.18 -11.72
CA GLU A 64 2.64 -20.42 -11.60
C GLU A 64 4.15 -20.12 -11.55
N ASN A 65 4.88 -20.86 -10.74
CA ASN A 65 6.35 -20.77 -10.67
C ASN A 65 6.88 -19.35 -10.46
N LYS A 66 6.21 -18.54 -9.63
CA LYS A 66 6.57 -17.13 -9.36
C LYS A 66 6.42 -16.20 -10.57
N ILE A 67 5.64 -16.59 -11.55
CA ILE A 67 5.32 -15.80 -12.75
C ILE A 67 3.81 -15.69 -12.87
N VAL A 68 3.33 -14.47 -13.12
CA VAL A 68 1.95 -14.25 -13.53
C VAL A 68 1.91 -14.08 -15.04
N THR A 69 1.21 -14.95 -15.72
CA THR A 69 0.88 -14.79 -17.16
C THR A 69 -0.49 -14.14 -17.26
N VAL A 70 -0.55 -13.01 -17.91
CA VAL A 70 -1.80 -12.25 -18.16
C VAL A 70 -2.04 -12.22 -19.67
N THR A 71 -3.15 -12.83 -20.11
CA THR A 71 -3.61 -12.74 -21.49
C THR A 71 -4.87 -11.90 -21.53
N PRO A 72 -4.87 -10.74 -22.21
CA PRO A 72 -6.07 -9.95 -22.40
C PRO A 72 -7.18 -10.74 -23.06
N GLY A 73 -8.42 -10.51 -22.65
CA GLY A 73 -9.58 -11.19 -23.22
C GLY A 73 -10.74 -10.23 -23.49
N PRO A 74 -11.78 -10.68 -24.20
CA PRO A 74 -12.94 -9.85 -24.45
C PRO A 74 -13.68 -9.56 -23.13
N ALA A 75 -14.17 -8.34 -22.99
CA ALA A 75 -14.99 -7.97 -21.84
C ALA A 75 -16.27 -8.85 -21.80
N PRO A 76 -16.65 -9.40 -20.64
CA PRO A 76 -17.85 -10.20 -20.50
C PRO A 76 -19.11 -9.33 -20.62
N ALA A 77 -20.26 -9.95 -20.92
CA ALA A 77 -21.53 -9.26 -20.94
C ALA A 77 -21.89 -8.63 -19.58
N LYS A 78 -21.48 -9.28 -18.50
CA LYS A 78 -21.52 -8.78 -17.13
C LYS A 78 -20.20 -9.06 -16.42
N GLY A 79 -19.54 -7.97 -15.97
CA GLY A 79 -18.29 -8.06 -15.23
C GLY A 79 -18.51 -8.34 -13.75
N ASN A 80 -17.46 -8.81 -13.08
CA ASN A 80 -17.46 -9.03 -11.64
C ASN A 80 -16.14 -8.56 -11.00
N VAL A 81 -16.23 -7.68 -10.00
CA VAL A 81 -15.10 -7.17 -9.22
C VAL A 81 -15.23 -7.65 -7.79
N VAL A 82 -14.30 -8.47 -7.34
CA VAL A 82 -14.30 -9.11 -6.00
C VAL A 82 -13.06 -8.67 -5.22
N PRO A 83 -13.02 -7.46 -4.69
CA PRO A 83 -11.85 -6.91 -3.99
C PRO A 83 -11.64 -7.52 -2.60
N HIS A 84 -12.57 -8.30 -2.07
CA HIS A 84 -12.58 -8.75 -0.69
C HIS A 84 -12.41 -7.56 0.28
N GLU A 85 -11.27 -7.43 0.95
CA GLU A 85 -10.93 -6.31 1.84
C GLU A 85 -9.91 -5.33 1.20
N SER A 86 -9.48 -5.57 -0.04
CA SER A 86 -8.47 -4.77 -0.74
C SER A 86 -9.03 -3.43 -1.25
N GLY A 87 -8.73 -2.35 -0.54
CA GLY A 87 -9.09 -1.00 -0.99
C GLY A 87 -8.41 -0.59 -2.29
N THR A 88 -7.21 -1.09 -2.55
CA THR A 88 -6.47 -0.84 -3.80
C THR A 88 -7.19 -1.50 -4.97
N THR A 89 -7.52 -2.78 -4.86
CA THR A 89 -8.27 -3.51 -5.90
C THR A 89 -9.58 -2.79 -6.22
N LEU A 90 -10.37 -2.44 -5.19
CA LEU A 90 -11.64 -1.75 -5.39
C LEU A 90 -11.47 -0.43 -6.16
N ARG A 91 -10.63 0.47 -5.63
CA ARG A 91 -10.51 1.84 -6.17
C ARG A 91 -9.84 1.92 -7.53
N LEU A 92 -8.88 1.03 -7.81
CA LEU A 92 -8.26 0.98 -9.13
C LEU A 92 -9.19 0.36 -10.16
N LEU A 93 -9.94 -0.68 -9.80
CA LEU A 93 -10.74 -1.44 -10.75
C LEU A 93 -12.15 -0.88 -11.00
N LEU A 94 -12.71 -0.02 -10.16
CA LEU A 94 -14.03 0.58 -10.43
C LEU A 94 -14.04 1.35 -11.76
N PRO A 95 -13.14 2.34 -12.01
CA PRO A 95 -13.10 3.03 -13.30
C PRO A 95 -12.71 2.11 -14.45
N VAL A 96 -11.75 1.19 -14.22
CA VAL A 96 -11.32 0.21 -15.24
C VAL A 96 -12.47 -0.69 -15.66
N ALA A 97 -13.23 -1.26 -14.73
CA ALA A 97 -14.36 -2.13 -15.03
C ALA A 97 -15.45 -1.38 -15.82
N ALA A 98 -15.78 -0.15 -15.40
CA ALA A 98 -16.76 0.69 -16.09
C ALA A 98 -16.25 1.15 -17.48
N SER A 99 -14.94 1.19 -17.72
CA SER A 99 -14.37 1.52 -19.03
C SER A 99 -14.53 0.39 -20.07
N ILE A 100 -14.67 -0.88 -19.63
CA ILE A 100 -14.72 -2.05 -20.53
C ILE A 100 -16.04 -2.83 -20.47
N CYS A 101 -16.81 -2.75 -19.39
CA CYS A 101 -18.10 -3.45 -19.22
C CYS A 101 -19.26 -2.46 -19.07
N ASN A 102 -20.46 -2.83 -19.55
CA ASN A 102 -21.69 -2.05 -19.36
C ASN A 102 -22.42 -2.39 -18.06
N ASP A 103 -22.17 -3.55 -17.50
CA ASP A 103 -22.83 -4.08 -16.28
C ASP A 103 -21.75 -4.79 -15.45
N VAL A 104 -21.58 -4.39 -14.20
CA VAL A 104 -20.55 -4.93 -13.30
C VAL A 104 -21.12 -5.09 -11.90
N ASP A 105 -21.04 -6.30 -11.36
CA ASP A 105 -21.26 -6.53 -9.93
C ASP A 105 -19.98 -6.27 -9.16
N VAL A 106 -20.10 -5.55 -8.06
CA VAL A 106 -18.99 -5.22 -7.17
C VAL A 106 -19.32 -5.66 -5.76
N ASP A 107 -18.52 -6.59 -5.22
CA ASP A 107 -18.60 -7.01 -3.82
C ASP A 107 -17.56 -6.25 -2.97
N ALA A 108 -17.65 -6.33 -1.65
CA ALA A 108 -16.62 -5.91 -0.70
C ALA A 108 -16.87 -6.55 0.66
N LYS A 109 -15.80 -6.78 1.42
CA LYS A 109 -15.85 -7.44 2.74
C LYS A 109 -15.17 -6.60 3.82
N GLY A 110 -15.38 -7.01 5.08
CA GLY A 110 -14.80 -6.35 6.25
C GLY A 110 -15.21 -4.89 6.34
N ARG A 111 -14.25 -4.02 6.58
CA ARG A 111 -14.44 -2.54 6.64
C ARG A 111 -14.49 -1.86 5.28
N LEU A 112 -14.19 -2.57 4.19
CA LEU A 112 -14.07 -1.94 2.87
C LEU A 112 -15.33 -1.19 2.42
N PRO A 113 -16.57 -1.69 2.66
CA PRO A 113 -17.79 -0.97 2.32
C PRO A 113 -17.94 0.41 2.98
N ASP A 114 -17.30 0.62 4.12
CA ASP A 114 -17.38 1.88 4.88
C ASP A 114 -16.28 2.87 4.53
N ARG A 115 -15.29 2.46 3.75
CA ARG A 115 -14.20 3.35 3.31
C ARG A 115 -14.70 4.28 2.20
N PRO A 116 -14.28 5.57 2.20
CA PRO A 116 -14.79 6.54 1.24
C PRO A 116 -14.47 6.14 -0.21
N LEU A 117 -15.46 6.32 -1.08
CA LEU A 117 -15.35 6.21 -2.53
C LEU A 117 -15.64 7.55 -3.22
N GLU A 118 -16.28 8.50 -2.53
CA GLU A 118 -16.38 9.87 -3.02
C GLU A 118 -15.03 10.60 -2.86
N PRO A 119 -14.65 11.50 -3.78
CA PRO A 119 -15.46 12.04 -4.90
C PRO A 119 -15.45 11.20 -6.19
N MET A 120 -14.75 10.07 -6.24
CA MET A 120 -14.59 9.26 -7.45
C MET A 120 -15.94 8.77 -8.03
N LEU A 121 -16.88 8.30 -7.16
CA LEU A 121 -18.18 7.86 -7.65
C LEU A 121 -18.98 9.02 -8.27
N GLY A 122 -18.89 10.22 -7.71
CA GLY A 122 -19.52 11.43 -8.27
C GLY A 122 -19.00 11.73 -9.68
N GLU A 123 -17.67 11.68 -9.88
CA GLU A 123 -17.06 11.87 -11.20
C GLU A 123 -17.46 10.76 -12.18
N MET A 124 -17.47 9.51 -11.75
CA MET A 124 -17.93 8.40 -12.61
C MET A 124 -19.41 8.55 -13.00
N LYS A 125 -20.27 9.01 -12.07
CA LYS A 125 -21.69 9.34 -12.37
C LYS A 125 -21.80 10.44 -13.41
N ALA A 126 -21.03 11.51 -13.27
CA ALA A 126 -21.01 12.62 -14.25
C ALA A 126 -20.54 12.18 -15.64
N HIS A 127 -19.76 11.08 -15.72
CA HIS A 127 -19.22 10.53 -16.95
C HIS A 127 -19.92 9.23 -17.41
N GLY A 128 -21.20 9.05 -17.08
CA GLY A 128 -22.06 8.04 -17.70
C GLY A 128 -22.22 6.72 -16.93
N VAL A 129 -21.72 6.59 -15.72
CA VAL A 129 -21.89 5.40 -14.89
C VAL A 129 -23.01 5.60 -13.87
N THR A 130 -23.82 4.56 -13.65
CA THR A 130 -24.87 4.54 -12.62
C THR A 130 -24.57 3.44 -11.61
N PHE A 131 -24.83 3.71 -10.33
CA PHE A 131 -24.64 2.78 -9.23
C PHE A 131 -25.98 2.45 -8.59
N SER A 132 -26.22 1.19 -8.25
CA SER A 132 -27.46 0.76 -7.56
C SER A 132 -27.55 1.32 -6.12
N GLN A 133 -26.42 1.64 -5.51
CA GLN A 133 -26.29 2.31 -4.20
C GLN A 133 -24.87 2.88 -4.03
N ASP A 134 -24.65 3.72 -3.01
CA ASP A 134 -23.39 4.44 -2.85
C ASP A 134 -22.26 3.64 -2.17
N LYS A 135 -22.57 2.52 -1.55
CA LYS A 135 -21.59 1.63 -0.89
C LYS A 135 -21.68 0.22 -1.45
N PRO A 136 -20.54 -0.48 -1.66
CA PRO A 136 -20.60 -1.90 -2.03
C PRO A 136 -21.24 -2.76 -0.90
N PRO A 137 -21.89 -3.90 -1.27
CA PRO A 137 -22.00 -4.41 -2.61
C PRO A 137 -22.97 -3.60 -3.47
N PHE A 138 -22.62 -3.35 -4.73
CA PHE A 138 -23.49 -2.65 -5.69
C PHE A 138 -23.30 -3.18 -7.11
N THR A 139 -24.25 -2.86 -7.99
CA THR A 139 -24.10 -3.02 -9.44
C THR A 139 -23.80 -1.66 -10.06
N MET A 140 -22.80 -1.60 -10.94
CA MET A 140 -22.54 -0.46 -11.82
C MET A 140 -23.15 -0.76 -13.19
N THR A 141 -23.81 0.24 -13.78
CA THR A 141 -24.35 0.16 -15.16
C THR A 141 -23.93 1.39 -15.97
N GLY A 142 -23.82 1.22 -17.29
CA GLY A 142 -23.33 2.25 -18.21
C GLY A 142 -21.81 2.16 -18.42
N ARG A 143 -21.33 2.92 -19.41
CA ARG A 143 -19.91 2.97 -19.78
C ARG A 143 -19.29 4.28 -19.35
N LEU A 144 -18.16 4.22 -18.68
CA LEU A 144 -17.37 5.41 -18.35
C LEU A 144 -16.93 6.10 -19.65
N GLN A 145 -17.18 7.40 -19.75
CA GLN A 145 -16.78 8.24 -20.87
C GLN A 145 -15.57 9.09 -20.49
N GLY A 146 -14.68 9.34 -21.47
CA GLY A 146 -13.56 10.26 -21.30
C GLY A 146 -13.99 11.71 -21.14
N GLY A 147 -13.05 12.58 -20.78
CA GLY A 147 -13.29 14.01 -20.57
C GLY A 147 -12.48 14.61 -19.44
N GLN A 148 -13.05 15.63 -18.81
CA GLN A 148 -12.42 16.34 -17.69
C GLN A 148 -12.97 15.81 -16.36
N PHE A 149 -12.11 15.17 -15.58
CA PHE A 149 -12.39 14.71 -14.22
C PHE A 149 -11.77 15.68 -13.22
N SER A 150 -12.49 16.03 -12.16
CA SER A 150 -12.04 17.03 -11.19
C SER A 150 -12.35 16.59 -9.77
N MET A 151 -11.32 16.34 -8.97
CA MET A 151 -11.46 15.79 -7.61
C MET A 151 -10.54 16.48 -6.62
N VAL A 152 -10.93 16.51 -5.35
CA VAL A 152 -10.02 16.89 -4.25
C VAL A 152 -8.90 15.85 -4.10
N GLY A 153 -7.67 16.30 -3.84
CA GLY A 153 -6.48 15.47 -3.78
C GLY A 153 -6.18 14.84 -2.40
N ASP A 154 -6.96 15.18 -1.38
CA ASP A 154 -6.68 14.87 0.02
C ASP A 154 -7.44 13.65 0.59
N VAL A 155 -8.31 13.02 -0.20
CA VAL A 155 -9.03 11.79 0.21
C VAL A 155 -8.24 10.55 -0.15
N SER A 156 -7.93 10.33 -1.43
CA SER A 156 -7.18 9.16 -1.88
C SER A 156 -6.53 9.36 -3.26
N SER A 157 -5.21 9.19 -3.32
CA SER A 157 -4.47 9.13 -4.60
C SER A 157 -4.88 7.94 -5.48
N GLN A 158 -5.53 6.91 -4.92
CA GLN A 158 -6.01 5.75 -5.67
C GLN A 158 -7.16 6.10 -6.62
N PHE A 159 -7.92 7.17 -6.36
CA PHE A 159 -8.96 7.65 -7.26
C PHE A 159 -8.35 8.16 -8.57
N PHE A 160 -7.29 8.96 -8.47
CA PHE A 160 -6.51 9.43 -9.62
C PHE A 160 -5.90 8.25 -10.38
N SER A 161 -5.25 7.34 -9.66
CA SER A 161 -4.66 6.13 -10.25
C SER A 161 -5.67 5.25 -10.99
N GLY A 162 -6.87 5.05 -10.43
CA GLY A 162 -7.92 4.25 -11.06
C GLY A 162 -8.43 4.87 -12.37
N LEU A 163 -8.69 6.19 -12.38
CA LEU A 163 -9.11 6.92 -13.58
C LEU A 163 -8.01 6.94 -14.65
N LEU A 164 -6.74 7.11 -14.26
CA LEU A 164 -5.60 7.06 -15.17
C LEU A 164 -5.48 5.69 -15.85
N LEU A 165 -5.61 4.60 -15.10
CA LEU A 165 -5.57 3.25 -15.66
C LEU A 165 -6.74 2.95 -16.61
N ALA A 166 -7.90 3.56 -16.38
CA ALA A 166 -9.06 3.44 -17.25
C ALA A 166 -8.96 4.33 -18.52
N ALA A 167 -8.24 5.45 -18.43
CA ALA A 167 -8.22 6.49 -19.47
C ALA A 167 -7.89 5.99 -20.89
N PRO A 168 -6.93 5.06 -21.11
CA PRO A 168 -6.67 4.53 -22.47
C PRO A 168 -7.87 3.82 -23.12
N GLN A 169 -8.85 3.37 -22.34
CA GLN A 169 -10.04 2.68 -22.83
C GLN A 169 -11.21 3.63 -23.15
N ILE A 170 -11.16 4.88 -22.66
CA ILE A 170 -12.26 5.86 -22.78
C ILE A 170 -11.91 7.08 -23.64
N GLY A 171 -10.68 7.18 -24.12
CA GLY A 171 -10.20 8.27 -24.96
C GLY A 171 -9.56 9.42 -24.20
N LEU A 172 -9.42 10.59 -24.84
CA LEU A 172 -8.80 11.75 -24.22
C LEU A 172 -9.42 12.06 -22.85
N SER A 173 -8.58 12.04 -21.84
CA SER A 173 -9.01 12.26 -20.46
C SER A 173 -7.97 13.08 -19.68
N THR A 174 -8.44 14.09 -18.95
CA THR A 174 -7.64 14.89 -18.03
C THR A 174 -8.21 14.73 -16.63
N ILE A 175 -7.36 14.34 -15.69
CA ILE A 175 -7.72 14.14 -14.27
C ILE A 175 -7.03 15.24 -13.46
N THR A 176 -7.80 16.15 -12.88
CA THR A 176 -7.34 17.36 -12.18
C THR A 176 -7.55 17.22 -10.68
N SER A 177 -6.52 17.56 -9.89
CA SER A 177 -6.62 17.70 -8.43
C SER A 177 -6.94 19.14 -8.07
N THR A 178 -8.06 19.38 -7.38
CA THR A 178 -8.49 20.73 -6.98
C THR A 178 -7.87 21.22 -5.66
N THR A 179 -7.20 20.34 -4.95
CA THR A 179 -6.43 20.61 -3.73
C THR A 179 -5.07 19.93 -3.84
N PRO A 180 -4.07 20.26 -3.01
CA PRO A 180 -2.79 19.56 -3.02
C PRO A 180 -2.95 18.04 -2.95
N LEU A 181 -2.30 17.33 -3.88
CA LEU A 181 -2.41 15.87 -3.99
C LEU A 181 -1.60 15.18 -2.91
N GLN A 182 -2.27 14.54 -1.97
CA GLN A 182 -1.62 13.76 -0.92
C GLN A 182 -1.26 12.36 -1.41
N SER A 183 -0.10 11.85 -0.97
CA SER A 183 0.47 10.59 -1.46
C SER A 183 0.64 10.56 -2.99
N SER A 184 1.08 11.68 -3.57
CA SER A 184 1.29 11.89 -5.01
C SER A 184 2.24 10.86 -5.62
N ASP A 185 3.22 10.36 -4.86
CA ASP A 185 4.16 9.31 -5.31
C ASP A 185 3.44 8.04 -5.81
N TYR A 186 2.25 7.71 -5.26
CA TYR A 186 1.48 6.57 -5.77
C TYR A 186 0.81 6.86 -7.13
N VAL A 187 0.54 8.13 -7.45
CA VAL A 187 0.12 8.52 -8.80
C VAL A 187 1.32 8.47 -9.74
N THR A 188 2.49 8.94 -9.31
CA THR A 188 3.75 8.80 -10.04
C THR A 188 4.05 7.32 -10.33
N LEU A 189 3.90 6.42 -9.36
CA LEU A 189 4.04 4.98 -9.57
C LEU A 189 3.06 4.45 -10.64
N THR A 190 1.84 5.02 -10.70
CA THR A 190 0.87 4.66 -11.73
C THR A 190 1.33 5.12 -13.11
N THR A 191 1.73 6.38 -13.26
CA THR A 191 2.15 6.93 -14.55
C THR A 191 3.44 6.28 -15.06
N GLU A 192 4.38 5.95 -14.18
CA GLU A 192 5.59 5.18 -14.53
C GLU A 192 5.24 3.77 -14.99
N THR A 193 4.36 3.06 -14.27
CA THR A 193 3.90 1.73 -14.70
C THR A 193 3.17 1.81 -16.04
N MET A 194 2.31 2.81 -16.24
CA MET A 194 1.62 3.04 -17.52
C MET A 194 2.61 3.29 -18.67
N ARG A 195 3.64 4.10 -18.42
CA ARG A 195 4.73 4.35 -19.38
C ARG A 195 5.48 3.07 -19.72
N ASP A 196 5.78 2.23 -18.74
CA ASP A 196 6.42 0.94 -18.97
C ASP A 196 5.56 0.03 -19.88
N PHE A 197 4.24 0.13 -19.79
CA PHE A 197 3.30 -0.56 -20.66
C PHE A 197 2.91 0.25 -21.92
N GLY A 198 3.64 1.32 -22.25
CA GLY A 198 3.53 2.05 -23.52
C GLY A 198 2.55 3.20 -23.53
N VAL A 199 2.01 3.61 -22.39
CA VAL A 199 1.09 4.76 -22.26
C VAL A 199 1.80 5.91 -21.57
N GLU A 200 2.08 6.98 -22.31
CA GLU A 200 2.60 8.23 -21.76
C GLU A 200 1.47 9.07 -21.19
N VAL A 201 1.70 9.65 -20.02
CA VAL A 201 0.79 10.56 -19.33
C VAL A 201 1.46 11.92 -19.24
N GLU A 202 0.81 12.96 -19.78
CA GLU A 202 1.26 14.33 -19.59
C GLU A 202 0.94 14.78 -18.17
N HIS A 203 1.93 15.29 -17.44
CA HIS A 203 1.76 15.78 -16.08
C HIS A 203 1.97 17.29 -16.04
N THR A 204 0.91 18.03 -15.73
CA THR A 204 0.94 19.46 -15.46
C THR A 204 1.12 19.67 -13.96
N LEU A 205 2.26 20.24 -13.57
CA LEU A 205 2.55 20.56 -12.17
C LEU A 205 1.70 21.75 -11.69
N PRO A 206 1.31 21.77 -10.41
CA PRO A 206 0.56 22.87 -9.85
C PRO A 206 1.39 24.16 -9.81
N ASP A 207 0.74 25.28 -10.09
CA ASP A 207 1.26 26.64 -9.92
C ASP A 207 0.17 27.52 -9.28
N THR A 208 0.46 28.80 -9.02
CA THR A 208 -0.48 29.75 -8.36
C THR A 208 -1.88 29.76 -8.94
N ASP A 209 -2.00 29.57 -10.26
CA ASP A 209 -3.28 29.60 -10.99
C ASP A 209 -3.58 28.29 -11.73
N ILE A 210 -2.79 27.24 -11.56
CA ILE A 210 -2.90 25.97 -12.28
C ILE A 210 -2.96 24.82 -11.29
N ASN A 211 -4.01 24.04 -11.35
CA ASN A 211 -4.16 22.81 -10.58
C ASN A 211 -3.28 21.70 -11.16
N GLU A 212 -2.83 20.79 -10.30
CA GLU A 212 -2.14 19.57 -10.73
C GLU A 212 -3.06 18.71 -11.59
N ALA A 213 -2.60 18.35 -12.79
CA ALA A 213 -3.41 17.59 -13.73
C ALA A 213 -2.59 16.54 -14.48
N PHE A 214 -3.25 15.45 -14.84
CA PHE A 214 -2.71 14.33 -15.58
C PHE A 214 -3.56 14.09 -16.83
N THR A 215 -2.96 14.16 -18.01
CA THR A 215 -3.66 13.98 -19.29
C THR A 215 -3.18 12.72 -20.00
N VAL A 216 -4.12 11.84 -20.33
CA VAL A 216 -3.90 10.66 -21.19
C VAL A 216 -4.44 10.98 -22.58
N PRO A 217 -3.58 10.95 -23.64
CA PRO A 217 -3.97 11.36 -24.97
C PRO A 217 -4.93 10.36 -25.63
N PHE A 218 -5.66 10.84 -26.61
CA PHE A 218 -6.51 9.99 -27.45
C PHE A 218 -5.68 8.96 -28.21
N GLY A 219 -6.16 7.70 -28.25
CA GLY A 219 -5.49 6.61 -28.95
C GLY A 219 -4.35 5.95 -28.18
N ALA A 220 -4.12 6.35 -26.91
CA ALA A 220 -3.22 5.63 -26.03
C ALA A 220 -3.68 4.18 -25.83
N SER A 221 -2.73 3.23 -25.79
CA SER A 221 -3.03 1.81 -25.68
C SER A 221 -1.91 1.09 -24.97
N PHE A 222 -2.24 0.23 -24.00
CA PHE A 222 -1.27 -0.61 -23.34
C PHE A 222 -0.73 -1.70 -24.28
N ILE A 223 0.56 -2.00 -24.14
CA ILE A 223 1.26 -3.09 -24.85
C ILE A 223 1.76 -4.10 -23.83
N GLY A 224 1.69 -5.40 -24.17
CA GLY A 224 2.18 -6.47 -23.29
C GLY A 224 3.68 -6.38 -23.05
N ARG A 225 4.10 -6.94 -21.91
CA ARG A 225 5.51 -6.98 -21.49
C ARG A 225 5.93 -8.39 -21.13
N ASP A 226 7.10 -8.79 -21.56
CA ASP A 226 7.70 -10.06 -21.19
C ASP A 226 8.67 -9.86 -20.02
N ASN A 227 8.60 -10.78 -19.04
CA ASN A 227 9.48 -10.78 -17.86
C ASN A 227 9.50 -9.43 -17.11
N TYR A 228 8.33 -8.77 -17.02
CA TYR A 228 8.21 -7.52 -16.30
C TYR A 228 8.45 -7.73 -14.79
N GLN A 229 9.50 -7.11 -14.27
CA GLN A 229 9.91 -7.28 -12.87
C GLN A 229 9.17 -6.34 -11.97
N ILE A 230 8.46 -6.86 -10.97
CA ILE A 230 7.94 -6.06 -9.86
C ILE A 230 9.09 -5.74 -8.90
N GLU A 231 9.28 -4.47 -8.57
CA GLU A 231 10.29 -4.03 -7.62
C GLU A 231 9.99 -4.46 -6.18
N GLY A 232 11.00 -4.38 -5.29
CA GLY A 232 10.86 -4.68 -3.87
C GLY A 232 9.92 -3.70 -3.17
N ASP A 233 9.15 -4.20 -2.19
CA ASP A 233 8.14 -3.46 -1.44
C ASP A 233 8.78 -2.64 -0.31
N TRP A 234 8.81 -1.32 -0.43
CA TRP A 234 9.34 -0.42 0.59
C TRP A 234 8.51 -0.40 1.87
N SER A 235 7.19 -0.59 1.75
CA SER A 235 6.30 -0.63 2.91
C SER A 235 6.61 -1.82 3.82
N ASN A 236 6.88 -2.99 3.20
CA ASN A 236 7.22 -4.19 3.95
C ASN A 236 8.72 -4.26 4.30
N ALA A 237 9.61 -3.68 3.48
CA ALA A 237 11.03 -3.56 3.80
C ALA A 237 11.28 -2.70 5.05
N ALA A 238 10.44 -1.69 5.30
CA ALA A 238 10.52 -0.81 6.45
C ALA A 238 10.57 -1.56 7.78
N ILE A 239 9.88 -2.71 7.90
CA ILE A 239 9.88 -3.49 9.14
C ILE A 239 11.29 -4.03 9.48
N TRP A 240 12.01 -4.49 8.47
CA TRP A 240 13.37 -5.01 8.63
C TRP A 240 14.37 -3.91 8.94
N MET A 241 14.21 -2.75 8.30
CA MET A 241 15.01 -1.55 8.58
C MET A 241 14.81 -1.10 10.02
N VAL A 242 13.55 -1.04 10.47
CA VAL A 242 13.20 -0.67 11.84
C VAL A 242 13.69 -1.71 12.85
N ALA A 243 13.57 -3.00 12.57
CA ALA A 243 14.12 -4.06 13.44
C ALA A 243 15.63 -3.89 13.63
N ALA A 244 16.38 -3.58 12.57
CA ALA A 244 17.82 -3.28 12.64
C ALA A 244 18.09 -2.07 13.54
N GLY A 245 17.35 -0.96 13.34
CA GLY A 245 17.50 0.26 14.13
C GLY A 245 17.12 0.10 15.60
N MET A 246 16.10 -0.69 15.91
CA MET A 246 15.71 -0.96 17.30
C MET A 246 16.74 -1.80 18.05
N THR A 247 17.36 -2.76 17.37
CA THR A 247 18.27 -3.73 17.99
C THR A 247 19.73 -3.37 17.84
N GLY A 248 20.10 -2.55 16.86
CA GLY A 248 21.48 -2.25 16.47
C GLY A 248 22.17 -3.42 15.74
N LYS A 249 21.43 -4.48 15.40
CA LYS A 249 21.97 -5.62 14.64
C LYS A 249 21.74 -5.41 13.15
N PRO A 250 22.73 -5.76 12.29
CA PRO A 250 22.63 -5.52 10.86
C PRO A 250 21.54 -6.39 10.23
N ILE A 251 20.73 -5.77 9.37
CA ILE A 251 19.83 -6.48 8.45
C ILE A 251 20.06 -5.94 7.04
N THR A 252 20.28 -6.85 6.10
CA THR A 252 20.40 -6.56 4.67
C THR A 252 19.12 -7.01 3.96
N ILE A 253 18.52 -6.10 3.20
CA ILE A 253 17.32 -6.38 2.38
C ILE A 253 17.76 -6.35 0.92
N THR A 254 17.55 -7.47 0.20
CA THR A 254 17.94 -7.60 -1.21
C THR A 254 16.77 -7.34 -2.14
N GLY A 255 17.05 -6.94 -3.40
CA GLY A 255 16.02 -6.70 -4.42
C GLY A 255 15.31 -5.34 -4.28
N MET A 256 15.92 -4.39 -3.58
CA MET A 256 15.38 -3.05 -3.41
C MET A 256 15.82 -2.12 -4.54
N ASN A 257 14.91 -1.25 -5.00
CA ASN A 257 15.23 -0.19 -5.94
C ASN A 257 15.53 1.12 -5.18
N LYS A 258 16.78 1.58 -5.22
CA LYS A 258 17.19 2.84 -4.56
C LYS A 258 16.46 4.06 -5.12
N ASN A 259 16.08 4.02 -6.39
CA ASN A 259 15.41 5.12 -7.11
C ASN A 259 13.90 4.92 -7.22
N SER A 260 13.32 3.99 -6.45
CA SER A 260 11.89 3.74 -6.42
C SER A 260 11.09 5.01 -6.10
N VAL A 261 9.98 5.18 -6.78
CA VAL A 261 9.00 6.25 -6.50
C VAL A 261 7.98 5.85 -5.42
N GLN A 262 8.11 4.67 -4.81
CA GLN A 262 7.24 4.31 -3.69
C GLN A 262 7.41 5.31 -2.54
N ALA A 263 6.30 5.88 -2.07
CA ALA A 263 6.26 6.90 -1.01
C ALA A 263 7.02 6.45 0.25
N ASP A 264 6.86 5.17 0.60
CA ASP A 264 7.40 4.59 1.83
C ASP A 264 8.93 4.41 1.80
N ARG A 265 9.59 4.67 0.65
CA ARG A 265 11.05 4.79 0.58
C ARG A 265 11.61 5.88 1.51
N ARG A 266 10.77 6.84 1.90
CA ARG A 266 11.12 7.88 2.88
C ARG A 266 11.52 7.33 4.24
N ILE A 267 11.16 6.08 4.57
CA ILE A 267 11.64 5.42 5.80
C ILE A 267 13.16 5.38 5.88
N MET A 268 13.86 5.31 4.76
CA MET A 268 15.32 5.35 4.72
C MET A 268 15.87 6.63 5.36
N GLN A 269 15.28 7.79 5.04
CA GLN A 269 15.69 9.07 5.64
C GLN A 269 15.36 9.10 7.14
N VAL A 270 14.19 8.59 7.53
CA VAL A 270 13.80 8.48 8.96
C VAL A 270 14.83 7.65 9.73
N MET A 271 15.32 6.54 9.18
CA MET A 271 16.34 5.72 9.82
C MET A 271 17.67 6.48 9.97
N ILE A 272 18.09 7.21 8.95
CA ILE A 272 19.31 8.03 8.98
C ILE A 272 19.18 9.14 10.04
N ASP A 273 18.07 9.86 10.05
CA ASP A 273 17.83 10.96 11.00
C ASP A 273 17.74 10.44 12.45
N ALA A 274 17.21 9.23 12.65
CA ALA A 274 17.17 8.54 13.93
C ALA A 274 18.57 8.05 14.41
N GLY A 275 19.60 8.14 13.54
CA GLY A 275 20.98 7.83 13.87
C GLY A 275 21.47 6.45 13.44
N CYS A 276 20.75 5.79 12.53
CA CYS A 276 21.21 4.55 11.91
C CYS A 276 22.07 4.83 10.66
N ASP A 277 22.95 3.90 10.33
CA ASP A 277 23.67 3.90 9.06
C ASP A 277 22.88 3.07 8.02
N VAL A 278 22.70 3.64 6.82
CA VAL A 278 22.03 3.00 5.68
C VAL A 278 22.99 2.92 4.51
N ALA A 279 23.45 1.72 4.18
CA ALA A 279 24.41 1.49 3.10
C ALA A 279 23.78 0.72 1.94
N TRP A 280 24.26 0.97 0.72
CA TRP A 280 23.81 0.33 -0.50
C TRP A 280 24.94 -0.42 -1.19
N ASP A 281 24.60 -1.63 -1.67
CA ASP A 281 25.43 -2.42 -2.59
C ASP A 281 24.50 -2.96 -3.71
N GLY A 282 24.53 -2.33 -4.88
CA GLY A 282 23.61 -2.61 -5.98
C GLY A 282 22.15 -2.46 -5.58
N MET A 283 21.40 -3.55 -5.60
CA MET A 283 20.00 -3.61 -5.17
C MET A 283 19.83 -4.08 -3.71
N ASN A 284 20.88 -4.06 -2.92
CA ASN A 284 20.86 -4.46 -1.54
C ASN A 284 20.99 -3.22 -0.64
N VAL A 285 20.10 -3.07 0.32
CA VAL A 285 20.17 -2.05 1.36
C VAL A 285 20.46 -2.71 2.70
N THR A 286 21.47 -2.21 3.40
CA THR A 286 21.84 -2.68 4.75
C THR A 286 21.64 -1.55 5.75
N VAL A 287 20.91 -1.84 6.82
CA VAL A 287 20.77 -0.95 7.96
C VAL A 287 21.59 -1.48 9.13
N THR A 288 22.40 -0.59 9.72
CA THR A 288 23.23 -0.87 10.89
C THR A 288 23.13 0.28 11.91
N GLY A 289 23.61 0.04 13.10
CA GLY A 289 23.54 1.03 14.17
C GLY A 289 22.18 1.07 14.86
N ARG A 290 22.18 1.54 16.10
CA ARG A 290 20.95 1.67 16.89
C ARG A 290 20.38 3.08 16.78
N ALA A 291 19.09 3.19 16.51
CA ALA A 291 18.38 4.46 16.55
C ALA A 291 18.44 5.05 17.97
N SER A 292 18.74 6.35 18.07
CA SER A 292 18.95 7.04 19.33
C SER A 292 18.34 8.44 19.41
N LYS A 293 17.84 8.96 18.27
CA LYS A 293 17.23 10.29 18.21
C LYS A 293 15.73 10.15 17.96
N PRO A 294 14.89 10.91 18.69
CA PRO A 294 13.45 10.94 18.46
C PRO A 294 13.08 11.26 17.00
N ILE A 295 11.94 10.75 16.58
CA ILE A 295 11.43 10.87 15.22
C ILE A 295 10.43 12.01 15.14
N HIS A 296 10.56 12.87 14.11
CA HIS A 296 9.57 13.89 13.81
C HIS A 296 9.16 13.72 12.35
N ALA A 297 7.95 13.21 12.10
CA ALA A 297 7.50 12.84 10.78
C ALA A 297 6.14 13.45 10.41
N ASP A 298 6.07 13.98 9.18
CA ASP A 298 4.84 14.36 8.53
C ASP A 298 4.26 13.14 7.80
N LEU A 299 3.03 12.75 8.16
CA LEU A 299 2.38 11.54 7.66
C LEU A 299 1.64 11.75 6.35
N GLU A 300 1.57 12.98 5.85
CA GLU A 300 0.77 13.32 4.67
C GLU A 300 1.21 12.53 3.43
N GLN A 301 2.52 12.36 3.23
CA GLN A 301 3.06 11.64 2.08
C GLN A 301 3.45 10.18 2.37
N MET A 302 3.54 9.75 3.63
CA MET A 302 3.87 8.37 4.02
C MET A 302 2.99 7.83 5.16
N PRO A 303 1.65 7.90 5.03
CA PRO A 303 0.74 7.54 6.13
C PRO A 303 0.90 6.08 6.58
N ASP A 304 1.29 5.19 5.66
CA ASP A 304 1.41 3.76 5.94
C ASP A 304 2.62 3.41 6.81
N MET A 305 3.54 4.35 7.03
CA MET A 305 4.72 4.14 7.87
C MET A 305 4.47 4.38 9.37
N LEU A 306 3.38 5.03 9.77
CA LEU A 306 3.12 5.31 11.18
C LEU A 306 3.28 4.09 12.10
N PRO A 307 2.70 2.91 11.83
CA PRO A 307 2.78 1.78 12.75
C PRO A 307 4.21 1.32 13.03
N VAL A 308 5.05 1.19 11.99
CA VAL A 308 6.45 0.75 12.17
C VAL A 308 7.31 1.86 12.80
N MET A 309 7.07 3.13 12.46
CA MET A 309 7.74 4.27 13.10
C MET A 309 7.34 4.43 14.57
N ALA A 310 6.10 4.10 14.93
CA ALA A 310 5.64 4.09 16.31
C ALA A 310 6.40 3.05 17.16
N ALA A 311 6.64 1.85 16.60
CA ALA A 311 7.46 0.85 17.25
C ALA A 311 8.91 1.34 17.44
N LEU A 312 9.51 1.96 16.43
CA LEU A 312 10.83 2.56 16.52
C LEU A 312 10.88 3.66 17.60
N ALA A 313 9.87 4.55 17.64
CA ALA A 313 9.76 5.61 18.63
C ALA A 313 9.71 5.08 20.07
N CYS A 314 8.99 3.96 20.32
CA CYS A 314 8.98 3.31 21.64
C CYS A 314 10.36 2.87 22.09
N SER A 315 11.29 2.54 21.16
CA SER A 315 12.65 2.07 21.45
C SER A 315 13.66 3.19 21.73
N ILE A 316 13.28 4.45 21.47
CA ILE A 316 14.16 5.63 21.57
C ILE A 316 13.71 6.48 22.77
N SER A 317 14.64 6.87 23.65
CA SER A 317 14.32 7.78 24.77
C SER A 317 13.96 9.18 24.26
N GLY A 318 12.82 9.71 24.70
CA GLY A 318 12.34 11.04 24.37
C GLY A 318 11.01 11.04 23.64
N GLU A 319 10.53 12.22 23.28
CA GLU A 319 9.25 12.40 22.58
C GLU A 319 9.46 12.43 21.06
N SER A 320 8.79 11.50 20.37
CA SER A 320 8.65 11.49 18.92
C SER A 320 7.28 12.01 18.52
N SER A 321 7.18 12.75 17.39
CA SER A 321 5.93 13.34 16.90
C SER A 321 5.61 12.90 15.48
N PHE A 322 4.34 12.58 15.25
CA PHE A 322 3.77 12.16 13.98
C PHE A 322 2.58 13.04 13.69
N VAL A 323 2.72 13.95 12.72
CA VAL A 323 1.74 15.00 12.45
C VAL A 323 0.99 14.78 11.15
N LYS A 324 -0.18 15.42 10.98
CA LYS A 324 -1.05 15.37 9.80
C LYS A 324 -1.55 13.96 9.46
N GLY A 325 -1.99 13.22 10.45
CA GLY A 325 -2.45 11.84 10.33
C GLY A 325 -3.93 11.66 9.95
N ALA A 326 -4.68 12.70 9.58
CA ALA A 326 -6.13 12.63 9.35
C ALA A 326 -6.56 11.45 8.45
N ARG A 327 -5.85 11.20 7.35
CA ARG A 327 -6.16 10.11 6.40
C ARG A 327 -5.98 8.71 6.99
N LEU A 328 -5.23 8.58 8.09
CA LEU A 328 -5.03 7.28 8.75
C LEU A 328 -6.31 6.75 9.38
N ARG A 329 -7.27 7.63 9.70
CA ARG A 329 -8.59 7.23 10.20
C ARG A 329 -9.44 6.51 9.15
N LEU A 330 -9.12 6.67 7.87
CA LEU A 330 -9.85 6.14 6.72
C LEU A 330 -9.20 4.86 6.13
N LYS A 331 -8.23 4.27 6.84
CA LYS A 331 -7.52 3.06 6.41
C LYS A 331 -8.27 1.78 6.82
N GLU A 332 -7.59 0.63 6.82
CA GLU A 332 -8.12 -0.68 7.23
C GLU A 332 -8.68 -0.66 8.65
N SER A 333 -8.11 0.19 9.48
CA SER A 333 -8.57 0.59 10.82
C SER A 333 -8.55 2.11 10.94
N ASP A 334 -9.09 2.71 12.01
CA ASP A 334 -8.63 4.03 12.44
C ASP A 334 -7.21 3.85 12.99
N ARG A 335 -6.22 4.00 12.09
CA ARG A 335 -4.83 3.66 12.38
C ARG A 335 -4.19 4.54 13.45
N LEU A 336 -4.63 5.81 13.58
CA LEU A 336 -4.16 6.67 14.66
C LEU A 336 -4.56 6.09 16.03
N VAL A 337 -5.84 5.82 16.20
CA VAL A 337 -6.38 5.24 17.44
C VAL A 337 -5.81 3.84 17.67
N ALA A 338 -5.74 3.02 16.63
CA ALA A 338 -5.27 1.64 16.75
C ALA A 338 -3.79 1.55 17.15
N VAL A 339 -2.92 2.40 16.58
CA VAL A 339 -1.51 2.48 16.98
C VAL A 339 -1.38 3.00 18.41
N ALA A 340 -2.15 4.04 18.79
CA ALA A 340 -2.14 4.57 20.15
C ALA A 340 -2.55 3.50 21.18
N ASN A 341 -3.59 2.73 20.86
CA ASN A 341 -4.05 1.64 21.74
C ASN A 341 -3.00 0.53 21.83
N LEU A 342 -2.42 0.09 20.70
CA LEU A 342 -1.37 -0.93 20.70
C LEU A 342 -0.17 -0.51 21.58
N VAL A 343 0.27 0.74 21.48
CA VAL A 343 1.35 1.28 22.34
C VAL A 343 0.96 1.21 23.82
N ARG A 344 -0.28 1.64 24.18
CA ARG A 344 -0.77 1.60 25.59
C ARG A 344 -0.91 0.18 26.10
N ASP A 345 -1.49 -0.71 25.32
CA ASP A 345 -1.73 -2.12 25.69
C ASP A 345 -0.41 -2.84 26.03
N LEU A 346 0.68 -2.48 25.34
CA LEU A 346 2.01 -3.02 25.58
C LEU A 346 2.80 -2.23 26.66
N GLY A 347 2.17 -1.24 27.30
CA GLY A 347 2.76 -0.49 28.43
C GLY A 347 3.59 0.71 28.03
N GLY A 348 3.48 1.19 26.78
CA GLY A 348 4.11 2.43 26.30
C GLY A 348 3.30 3.68 26.65
N THR A 349 3.88 4.85 26.43
CA THR A 349 3.28 6.14 26.68
C THR A 349 3.03 6.86 25.37
N VAL A 350 1.77 7.24 25.13
CA VAL A 350 1.33 7.90 23.90
C VAL A 350 0.27 8.95 24.20
N ARG A 351 0.34 10.09 23.51
CA ARG A 351 -0.59 11.21 23.58
C ARG A 351 -1.14 11.50 22.18
N GLU A 352 -2.43 11.71 22.09
CA GLU A 352 -3.15 12.06 20.86
C GLU A 352 -3.61 13.52 20.95
N GLU A 353 -3.38 14.31 19.91
CA GLU A 353 -3.84 15.68 19.78
C GLU A 353 -4.45 15.90 18.38
N GLY A 354 -5.79 15.82 18.29
CA GLY A 354 -6.47 15.88 17.00
C GLY A 354 -6.05 14.73 16.10
N ASP A 355 -5.38 15.02 14.99
CA ASP A 355 -4.86 14.05 14.02
C ASP A 355 -3.35 13.80 14.16
N ASP A 356 -2.77 14.26 15.26
CA ASP A 356 -1.36 14.09 15.58
C ASP A 356 -1.16 13.05 16.69
N LEU A 357 -0.03 12.34 16.64
CA LEU A 357 0.35 11.32 17.61
C LEU A 357 1.73 11.62 18.17
N TYR A 358 1.88 11.59 19.50
CA TYR A 358 3.13 11.79 20.22
C TYR A 358 3.44 10.54 21.03
N ILE A 359 4.63 9.96 20.84
CA ILE A 359 5.08 8.77 21.56
C ILE A 359 6.28 9.14 22.42
N ILE A 360 6.17 8.89 23.74
CA ILE A 360 7.26 9.09 24.68
C ILE A 360 7.94 7.75 24.87
N GLY A 361 9.04 7.54 24.13
CA GLY A 361 9.78 6.30 24.17
C GLY A 361 10.66 6.19 25.43
N SER A 362 10.76 4.98 25.96
CA SER A 362 11.57 4.63 27.13
C SER A 362 12.64 3.59 26.83
N GLY A 363 12.62 3.00 25.62
CA GLY A 363 13.49 1.89 25.24
C GLY A 363 13.04 0.52 25.76
N ILE A 364 11.94 0.46 26.52
CA ILE A 364 11.40 -0.78 27.09
C ILE A 364 9.87 -0.72 27.13
N LEU A 365 9.21 -1.85 26.91
CA LEU A 365 7.78 -2.05 27.05
C LEU A 365 7.50 -3.23 28.00
N LYS A 366 6.31 -3.29 28.56
CA LYS A 366 5.92 -4.42 29.44
C LYS A 366 5.63 -5.69 28.65
N GLY A 367 5.14 -5.57 27.44
CA GLY A 367 4.57 -6.66 26.67
C GLY A 367 3.14 -7.00 27.09
N GLY A 368 2.65 -8.17 26.73
CA GLY A 368 1.27 -8.59 27.00
C GLY A 368 0.46 -8.81 25.73
N GLN A 369 -0.83 -8.46 25.73
CA GLN A 369 -1.70 -8.66 24.58
C GLN A 369 -1.92 -7.35 23.84
N GLY A 370 -1.70 -7.35 22.51
CA GLY A 370 -2.01 -6.25 21.61
C GLY A 370 -3.11 -6.63 20.60
N ASP A 371 -4.07 -5.75 20.40
CA ASP A 371 -5.11 -5.94 19.39
C ASP A 371 -4.68 -5.29 18.06
N CYS A 372 -4.53 -6.10 17.01
CA CYS A 372 -4.16 -5.61 15.68
C CYS A 372 -5.37 -5.19 14.83
N VAL A 373 -6.58 -5.28 15.36
CA VAL A 373 -7.85 -4.84 14.74
C VAL A 373 -7.96 -5.18 13.26
N ASN A 374 -7.55 -6.38 12.88
CA ASN A 374 -7.50 -6.87 11.49
C ASN A 374 -6.68 -5.98 10.53
N ASP A 375 -5.64 -5.29 11.03
CA ASP A 375 -4.73 -4.46 10.23
C ASP A 375 -3.31 -5.07 10.23
N HIS A 376 -2.85 -5.48 9.04
CA HIS A 376 -1.53 -6.12 8.86
C HIS A 376 -0.36 -5.26 9.32
N ARG A 377 -0.47 -3.92 9.26
CA ARG A 377 0.60 -3.02 9.70
C ARG A 377 0.70 -2.93 11.20
N LEU A 378 -0.41 -3.15 11.94
CA LEU A 378 -0.37 -3.27 13.38
C LEU A 378 0.23 -4.61 13.82
N VAL A 379 0.03 -5.69 13.06
CA VAL A 379 0.72 -6.97 13.29
C VAL A 379 2.24 -6.78 13.22
N MET A 380 2.71 -6.06 12.19
CA MET A 380 4.13 -5.73 12.03
C MET A 380 4.66 -4.87 13.17
N ALA A 381 3.93 -3.82 13.53
CA ALA A 381 4.31 -2.93 14.63
C ALA A 381 4.39 -3.66 15.97
N GLY A 382 3.38 -4.48 16.30
CA GLY A 382 3.39 -5.27 17.54
C GLY A 382 4.51 -6.31 17.58
N THR A 383 4.86 -6.90 16.42
CA THR A 383 6.02 -7.78 16.29
C THR A 383 7.33 -7.05 16.59
N LEU A 384 7.49 -5.82 16.07
CA LEU A 384 8.65 -4.98 16.37
C LEU A 384 8.68 -4.57 17.85
N MET A 385 7.55 -4.20 18.44
CA MET A 385 7.46 -3.82 19.86
C MET A 385 7.85 -4.96 20.79
N ALA A 386 7.66 -6.23 20.38
CA ALA A 386 8.12 -7.38 21.15
C ALA A 386 9.64 -7.39 21.35
N LEU A 387 10.44 -6.78 20.44
CA LEU A 387 11.91 -6.71 20.56
C LEU A 387 12.38 -5.95 21.80
N ILE A 388 11.56 -5.07 22.35
CA ILE A 388 11.86 -4.24 23.52
C ILE A 388 10.93 -4.55 24.71
N SER A 389 10.16 -5.64 24.63
CA SER A 389 9.20 -6.03 25.67
C SER A 389 9.82 -6.97 26.69
N GLU A 390 9.50 -6.76 27.99
CA GLU A 390 9.96 -7.60 29.09
C GLU A 390 9.29 -8.98 29.11
N SER A 391 8.05 -9.07 28.59
CA SER A 391 7.30 -10.30 28.45
C SER A 391 6.85 -10.50 27.00
N PRO A 392 6.49 -11.73 26.58
CA PRO A 392 6.01 -11.98 25.22
C PRO A 392 4.82 -11.11 24.85
N VAL A 393 4.73 -10.74 23.57
CA VAL A 393 3.62 -10.00 23.00
C VAL A 393 2.72 -10.97 22.25
N THR A 394 1.45 -11.08 22.66
CA THR A 394 0.43 -11.86 21.96
C THR A 394 -0.39 -10.93 21.06
N LEU A 395 -0.33 -11.18 19.76
CA LEU A 395 -1.00 -10.39 18.73
C LEU A 395 -2.33 -11.01 18.35
N LYS A 396 -3.42 -10.33 18.72
CA LYS A 396 -4.76 -10.70 18.27
C LYS A 396 -4.95 -10.27 16.81
N ASP A 397 -5.75 -11.01 16.05
CA ASP A 397 -5.99 -10.78 14.61
C ASP A 397 -4.72 -10.78 13.75
N SER A 398 -3.69 -11.52 14.17
CA SER A 398 -2.41 -11.59 13.48
C SER A 398 -2.49 -12.19 12.06
N GLU A 399 -3.57 -12.88 11.73
CA GLU A 399 -3.89 -13.40 10.41
C GLU A 399 -4.05 -12.28 9.36
N ALA A 400 -4.29 -11.06 9.81
CA ALA A 400 -4.34 -9.88 8.94
C ALA A 400 -3.05 -9.67 8.14
N ILE A 401 -1.91 -10.21 8.61
CA ILE A 401 -0.61 -10.13 7.92
C ILE A 401 -0.68 -10.69 6.48
N THR A 402 -1.56 -11.66 6.23
CA THR A 402 -1.72 -12.29 4.92
C THR A 402 -2.26 -11.36 3.83
N LYS A 403 -2.79 -10.18 4.21
CA LYS A 403 -3.23 -9.14 3.26
C LYS A 403 -2.07 -8.57 2.45
N SER A 404 -0.86 -8.51 3.02
CA SER A 404 0.31 -7.94 2.35
C SER A 404 1.56 -8.82 2.40
N TYR A 405 1.76 -9.62 3.45
CA TYR A 405 2.97 -10.42 3.65
C TYR A 405 2.63 -11.78 4.28
N PRO A 406 2.11 -12.76 3.51
CA PRO A 406 1.67 -14.04 4.06
C PRO A 406 2.74 -14.80 4.86
N ASP A 407 4.00 -14.81 4.38
CA ASP A 407 5.11 -15.56 4.98
C ASP A 407 5.89 -14.75 6.02
N PHE A 408 5.33 -13.65 6.54
CA PHE A 408 6.03 -12.72 7.42
C PHE A 408 6.62 -13.38 8.67
N PHE A 409 5.84 -14.21 9.37
CA PHE A 409 6.33 -14.86 10.59
C PHE A 409 7.35 -15.94 10.30
N GLU A 410 7.28 -16.59 9.14
CA GLU A 410 8.31 -17.53 8.68
C GLU A 410 9.62 -16.82 8.42
N ASP A 411 9.59 -15.70 7.67
CA ASP A 411 10.74 -14.86 7.41
C ASP A 411 11.31 -14.21 8.70
N TRP A 412 10.43 -13.83 9.64
CA TRP A 412 10.83 -13.33 10.95
C TRP A 412 11.64 -14.39 11.73
N ASN A 413 11.13 -15.62 11.78
CA ASN A 413 11.78 -16.73 12.45
C ASN A 413 13.09 -17.16 11.73
N LEU A 414 13.12 -17.08 10.38
CA LEU A 414 14.30 -17.37 9.57
C LEU A 414 15.48 -16.45 9.92
N LEU A 415 15.22 -15.18 10.22
CA LEU A 415 16.23 -14.21 10.63
C LEU A 415 16.62 -14.32 12.13
N GLY A 416 16.07 -15.27 12.88
CA GLY A 416 16.37 -15.48 14.30
C GLY A 416 15.40 -14.80 15.26
N GLY A 417 14.32 -14.20 14.76
CA GLY A 417 13.18 -13.83 15.59
C GLY A 417 12.46 -15.06 16.14
N ASN A 418 11.47 -14.86 17.01
CA ASN A 418 10.66 -15.97 17.53
C ASN A 418 9.19 -15.54 17.62
N ALA A 419 8.41 -16.01 16.67
CA ALA A 419 6.95 -15.84 16.61
C ALA A 419 6.30 -17.22 16.45
N GLN A 420 5.35 -17.57 17.33
CA GLN A 420 4.68 -18.86 17.33
C GLN A 420 3.16 -18.67 17.33
N PRO A 421 2.39 -19.47 16.59
CA PRO A 421 0.94 -19.48 16.69
C PRO A 421 0.49 -19.93 18.09
N VAL A 422 -0.58 -19.29 18.61
CA VAL A 422 -1.18 -19.56 19.93
C VAL A 422 -2.70 -19.57 19.82
#